data_ce700db8b22faaf1e5bee04dfe44a82f
#
_entry.id   ce700db8b22faaf1e5bee04dfe44a82f
#
_cell.length_a   1.000
_cell.length_b   1.000
_cell.length_c   1.000
_cell.angle_alpha   90.00
_cell.angle_beta   90.00
_cell.angle_gamma   90.00
#
_symmetry.space_group_name_H-M   'P 1'
#
loop_
_entity.id
_entity.type
_entity.pdbx_description
1 polymer ?
#
loop_
_entity_poly.entity_id
_entity_poly.type
_entity_poly.pdbx_seq_one_letter_code
_entity_poly.pdbx_strand_id
1 'polypeptide(L)'
;GEQLLLESYIEEYRHLSFAECEQFWNTLWQVQTGTEFHPKLTYYSRPATSSQIIKYQHLHLMHDALFESKLAKGVGRFIFNFNVWDRSRAKQALLKTEHLSKHAVVGCESCGQCRLGETLYICPETCPKGLANGPCGGTSLDRCEFGDRECIHSVKARLAKAVGQTKILKEKLIPTVSIAVRGTSSWKNWYVEAAG
;
A
#
# COMPACT_ATOMS: atom_id res chain seq x y z
N GLY A 1 -28.96 1.33 25.41
CA GLY A 1 -29.80 2.24 24.62
C GLY A 1 -29.33 2.40 23.19
N GLU A 2 -28.06 2.73 22.93
CA GLU A 2 -27.51 2.99 21.59
C GLU A 2 -27.40 1.73 20.72
N GLN A 3 -27.07 0.60 21.33
CA GLN A 3 -26.93 -0.67 20.62
C GLN A 3 -28.27 -1.18 20.09
N LEU A 4 -29.34 -1.04 20.86
CA LEU A 4 -30.69 -1.39 20.45
C LEU A 4 -31.23 -0.50 19.33
N LEU A 5 -30.85 0.77 19.32
CA LEU A 5 -31.15 1.70 18.22
C LEU A 5 -30.44 1.30 16.93
N LEU A 6 -29.15 0.94 17.00
CA LEU A 6 -28.39 0.51 15.85
C LEU A 6 -28.95 -0.80 15.25
N GLU A 7 -29.30 -1.76 16.09
CA GLU A 7 -29.91 -3.01 15.66
C GLU A 7 -31.28 -2.80 15.00
N SER A 8 -32.11 -1.91 15.52
CA SER A 8 -33.38 -1.55 14.89
C SER A 8 -33.22 -0.86 13.55
N TYR A 9 -32.19 0.02 13.41
CA TYR A 9 -31.87 0.64 12.12
C TYR A 9 -31.36 -0.38 11.10
N ILE A 10 -30.48 -1.29 11.49
CA ILE A 10 -29.99 -2.35 10.63
C ILE A 10 -31.12 -3.25 10.14
N GLU A 11 -32.06 -3.61 11.02
CA GLU A 11 -33.22 -4.44 10.68
C GLU A 11 -34.17 -3.72 9.71
N GLU A 12 -34.41 -2.42 9.93
CA GLU A 12 -35.33 -1.60 9.13
C GLU A 12 -34.80 -1.36 7.70
N TYR A 13 -33.48 -1.21 7.53
CA TYR A 13 -32.86 -0.88 6.21
C TYR A 13 -32.23 -2.08 5.51
N ARG A 14 -32.20 -3.25 6.12
CA ARG A 14 -31.56 -4.47 5.63
C ARG A 14 -32.07 -4.96 4.26
N HIS A 15 -33.28 -4.62 3.90
CA HIS A 15 -33.94 -5.05 2.67
C HIS A 15 -34.02 -3.98 1.59
N LEU A 16 -33.50 -2.78 1.87
CA LEU A 16 -33.46 -1.74 0.86
C LEU A 16 -32.37 -2.02 -0.19
N SER A 17 -32.74 -1.85 -1.45
CA SER A 17 -31.75 -1.83 -2.51
C SER A 17 -30.83 -0.61 -2.40
N PHE A 18 -29.68 -0.65 -3.05
CA PHE A 18 -28.74 0.48 -3.05
C PHE A 18 -29.40 1.79 -3.51
N ALA A 19 -30.26 1.71 -4.53
CA ALA A 19 -30.99 2.86 -5.06
C ALA A 19 -31.99 3.45 -4.04
N GLU A 20 -32.67 2.59 -3.29
CA GLU A 20 -33.59 3.01 -2.22
C GLU A 20 -32.87 3.66 -1.05
N CYS A 21 -31.69 3.12 -0.68
CA CYS A 21 -30.81 3.74 0.32
C CYS A 21 -30.34 5.14 -0.14
N GLU A 22 -29.94 5.28 -1.39
CA GLU A 22 -29.49 6.55 -1.95
C GLU A 22 -30.65 7.58 -1.97
N GLN A 23 -31.84 7.17 -2.36
CA GLN A 23 -33.03 8.02 -2.36
C GLN A 23 -33.40 8.44 -0.93
N PHE A 24 -33.32 7.54 0.04
CA PHE A 24 -33.57 7.83 1.44
C PHE A 24 -32.56 8.88 1.97
N TRP A 25 -31.27 8.70 1.73
CA TRP A 25 -30.24 9.66 2.14
C TRP A 25 -30.40 11.01 1.49
N ASN A 26 -30.76 11.05 0.19
CA ASN A 26 -31.06 12.28 -0.52
C ASN A 26 -32.22 13.05 0.11
N THR A 27 -33.29 12.35 0.44
CA THR A 27 -34.47 12.94 1.10
C THR A 27 -34.13 13.48 2.49
N LEU A 28 -33.40 12.71 3.28
CA LEU A 28 -33.03 13.09 4.65
C LEU A 28 -32.09 14.29 4.67
N TRP A 29 -31.14 14.35 3.72
CA TRP A 29 -30.25 15.47 3.55
C TRP A 29 -30.99 16.74 3.11
N GLN A 30 -31.93 16.62 2.18
CA GLN A 30 -32.73 17.72 1.69
C GLN A 30 -33.62 18.31 2.81
N VAL A 31 -34.17 17.45 3.66
CA VAL A 31 -34.94 17.90 4.85
C VAL A 31 -34.05 18.62 5.85
N GLN A 32 -32.83 18.17 6.09
CA GLN A 32 -31.93 18.77 7.08
C GLN A 32 -31.24 20.04 6.58
N THR A 33 -30.89 20.11 5.32
CA THR A 33 -30.04 21.19 4.78
C THR A 33 -30.75 22.14 3.80
N GLY A 34 -31.95 21.74 3.34
CA GLY A 34 -32.69 22.48 2.30
C GLY A 34 -32.02 22.45 0.92
N THR A 35 -30.97 21.68 0.74
CA THR A 35 -30.21 21.52 -0.50
C THR A 35 -30.28 20.09 -1.00
N GLU A 36 -30.27 19.89 -2.33
CA GLU A 36 -30.13 18.55 -2.87
C GLU A 36 -28.79 17.93 -2.50
N PHE A 37 -28.82 16.71 -1.99
CA PHE A 37 -27.62 15.92 -1.79
C PHE A 37 -27.09 15.50 -3.15
N HIS A 38 -26.16 16.25 -3.67
CA HIS A 38 -25.28 15.73 -4.70
C HIS A 38 -24.13 15.06 -3.97
N PRO A 39 -24.00 13.73 -4.01
CA PRO A 39 -22.75 13.07 -3.65
C PRO A 39 -21.73 13.50 -4.72
N LYS A 40 -21.24 14.73 -4.61
CA LYS A 40 -19.96 15.05 -5.19
C LYS A 40 -19.00 14.14 -4.46
N LEU A 41 -18.86 12.93 -4.98
CA LEU A 41 -17.62 12.20 -4.89
C LEU A 41 -16.59 13.10 -5.58
N THR A 42 -16.30 14.21 -4.96
CA THR A 42 -15.11 14.98 -5.24
C THR A 42 -13.98 14.07 -4.80
N TYR A 43 -13.70 13.10 -5.66
CA TYR A 43 -12.39 12.51 -5.70
C TYR A 43 -11.45 13.68 -5.92
N TYR A 44 -11.06 14.30 -4.83
CA TYR A 44 -9.97 15.24 -4.82
C TYR A 44 -8.69 14.44 -4.95
N SER A 45 -8.51 13.84 -6.14
CA SER A 45 -7.27 13.18 -6.46
C SER A 45 -6.37 14.24 -7.09
N ARG A 46 -5.47 14.78 -6.30
CA ARG A 46 -4.36 15.55 -6.86
C ARG A 46 -3.70 14.69 -7.96
N PRO A 47 -3.29 15.28 -9.08
CA PRO A 47 -2.52 14.54 -10.06
C PRO A 47 -1.17 14.10 -9.45
N ALA A 48 -0.63 12.99 -9.96
CA ALA A 48 0.72 12.60 -9.60
C ALA A 48 1.72 13.68 -10.07
N THR A 49 2.67 14.00 -9.23
CA THR A 49 3.72 14.95 -9.58
C THR A 49 4.73 14.30 -10.55
N SER A 50 5.37 15.12 -11.39
CA SER A 50 6.43 14.64 -12.30
C SER A 50 7.54 13.91 -11.53
N SER A 51 7.90 14.38 -10.34
CA SER A 51 8.91 13.71 -9.50
C SER A 51 8.47 12.32 -9.04
N GLN A 52 7.19 12.12 -8.73
CA GLN A 52 6.64 10.79 -8.37
C GLN A 52 6.69 9.84 -9.55
N ILE A 53 6.37 10.32 -10.75
CA ILE A 53 6.40 9.51 -11.98
C ILE A 53 7.84 9.14 -12.34
N ILE A 54 8.77 10.07 -12.31
CA ILE A 54 10.19 9.83 -12.58
C ILE A 54 10.76 8.86 -11.55
N LYS A 55 10.47 9.05 -10.27
CA LYS A 55 10.89 8.13 -9.21
C LYS A 55 10.37 6.71 -9.44
N TYR A 56 9.10 6.57 -9.81
CA TYR A 56 8.51 5.29 -10.16
C TYR A 56 9.26 4.63 -11.31
N GLN A 57 9.49 5.35 -12.41
CA GLN A 57 10.18 4.82 -13.61
C GLN A 57 11.60 4.34 -13.29
N HIS A 58 12.36 5.12 -12.51
CA HIS A 58 13.70 4.71 -12.08
C HIS A 58 13.68 3.47 -11.19
N LEU A 59 12.78 3.43 -10.22
CA LEU A 59 12.67 2.27 -9.32
C LEU A 59 12.19 1.03 -10.05
N HIS A 60 11.31 1.18 -11.03
CA HIS A 60 10.86 0.09 -11.88
C HIS A 60 12.00 -0.48 -12.72
N LEU A 61 12.74 0.38 -13.41
CA LEU A 61 13.89 -0.03 -14.18
C LEU A 61 14.97 -0.73 -13.33
N MET A 62 15.28 -0.16 -12.16
CA MET A 62 16.25 -0.75 -11.24
C MET A 62 15.74 -2.09 -10.68
N HIS A 63 14.47 -2.18 -10.34
CA HIS A 63 13.89 -3.42 -9.82
C HIS A 63 13.94 -4.52 -10.87
N ASP A 64 13.53 -4.23 -12.10
CA ASP A 64 13.55 -5.20 -13.20
C ASP A 64 14.98 -5.68 -13.50
N ALA A 65 15.94 -4.75 -13.52
CA ALA A 65 17.34 -5.08 -13.76
C ALA A 65 17.94 -5.94 -12.65
N LEU A 66 17.68 -5.60 -11.38
CA LEU A 66 18.32 -6.24 -10.22
C LEU A 66 17.57 -7.46 -9.70
N PHE A 67 16.23 -7.48 -9.78
CA PHE A 67 15.44 -8.52 -9.15
C PHE A 67 14.69 -9.42 -10.14
N GLU A 68 14.30 -8.91 -11.31
CA GLU A 68 13.51 -9.68 -12.26
C GLU A 68 14.33 -10.30 -13.40
N SER A 69 15.49 -9.74 -13.74
CA SER A 69 16.32 -10.28 -14.81
C SER A 69 16.87 -11.67 -14.45
N LYS A 70 16.91 -12.57 -15.42
CA LYS A 70 17.43 -13.94 -15.25
C LYS A 70 18.88 -13.95 -14.75
N LEU A 71 19.69 -13.03 -15.26
CA LEU A 71 21.10 -12.89 -14.84
C LEU A 71 21.19 -12.48 -13.37
N ALA A 72 20.48 -11.44 -12.96
CA ALA A 72 20.49 -10.97 -11.58
C ALA A 72 19.93 -12.03 -10.60
N LYS A 73 18.89 -12.75 -10.99
CA LYS A 73 18.37 -13.88 -10.21
C LYS A 73 19.42 -14.99 -10.02
N GLY A 74 20.17 -15.33 -11.09
CA GLY A 74 21.26 -16.31 -11.01
C GLY A 74 22.40 -15.86 -10.10
N VAL A 75 22.89 -14.65 -10.32
CA VAL A 75 23.99 -14.04 -9.53
C VAL A 75 23.55 -13.86 -8.06
N GLY A 76 22.36 -13.34 -7.83
CA GLY A 76 21.83 -13.13 -6.48
C GLY A 76 21.69 -14.44 -5.70
N ARG A 77 21.16 -15.49 -6.33
CA ARG A 77 21.09 -16.84 -5.74
C ARG A 77 22.47 -17.37 -5.38
N PHE A 78 23.44 -17.24 -6.30
CA PHE A 78 24.81 -17.66 -6.04
C PHE A 78 25.39 -16.91 -4.84
N ILE A 79 25.28 -15.58 -4.79
CA ILE A 79 25.82 -14.76 -3.69
C ILE A 79 25.15 -15.08 -2.35
N PHE A 80 23.81 -15.16 -2.32
CA PHE A 80 23.06 -15.33 -1.06
C PHE A 80 22.95 -16.77 -0.57
N ASN A 81 23.38 -17.75 -1.37
CA ASN A 81 23.43 -19.17 -0.96
C ASN A 81 24.61 -19.49 -0.03
N PHE A 82 25.55 -18.59 0.15
CA PHE A 82 26.67 -18.81 1.07
C PHE A 82 26.28 -18.65 2.53
N ASN A 83 26.67 -19.60 3.37
CA ASN A 83 26.41 -19.59 4.83
C ASN A 83 27.05 -18.37 5.56
N VAL A 84 27.90 -17.59 4.88
CA VAL A 84 28.46 -16.36 5.46
C VAL A 84 27.37 -15.37 5.85
N TRP A 85 26.28 -15.34 5.13
CA TRP A 85 25.14 -14.44 5.39
C TRP A 85 24.31 -14.83 6.61
N ASP A 86 24.50 -16.05 7.15
CA ASP A 86 23.83 -16.52 8.37
C ASP A 86 24.61 -16.12 9.64
N ARG A 87 25.87 -15.67 9.48
CA ARG A 87 26.66 -15.15 10.59
C ARG A 87 26.09 -13.82 11.07
N SER A 88 25.97 -13.64 12.38
CA SER A 88 25.31 -12.48 12.99
C SER A 88 25.82 -11.13 12.49
N ARG A 89 27.14 -10.97 12.33
CA ARG A 89 27.76 -9.73 11.82
C ARG A 89 27.40 -9.44 10.35
N ALA A 90 27.46 -10.44 9.48
CA ALA A 90 27.13 -10.29 8.07
C ALA A 90 25.63 -10.00 7.88
N LYS A 91 24.78 -10.73 8.62
CA LYS A 91 23.33 -10.50 8.63
C LYS A 91 22.98 -9.07 9.05
N GLN A 92 23.58 -8.55 10.11
CA GLN A 92 23.36 -7.18 10.56
C GLN A 92 23.89 -6.13 9.56
N ALA A 93 25.07 -6.35 8.98
CA ALA A 93 25.63 -5.46 7.97
C ALA A 93 24.72 -5.38 6.74
N LEU A 94 24.27 -6.54 6.23
CA LEU A 94 23.36 -6.60 5.10
C LEU A 94 22.06 -5.87 5.41
N LEU A 95 21.44 -6.11 6.55
CA LEU A 95 20.20 -5.47 6.98
C LEU A 95 20.36 -3.95 7.11
N LYS A 96 21.46 -3.48 7.71
CA LYS A 96 21.75 -2.04 7.83
C LYS A 96 21.95 -1.37 6.47
N THR A 97 22.68 -2.01 5.56
CA THR A 97 22.93 -1.48 4.21
C THR A 97 21.63 -1.42 3.43
N GLU A 98 20.82 -2.47 3.48
CA GLU A 98 19.52 -2.50 2.86
C GLU A 98 18.57 -1.42 3.43
N HIS A 99 18.51 -1.31 4.76
CA HIS A 99 17.68 -0.30 5.41
C HIS A 99 18.10 1.10 5.00
N LEU A 100 19.38 1.43 5.09
CA LEU A 100 19.89 2.76 4.74
C LEU A 100 19.56 3.15 3.31
N SER A 101 19.78 2.26 2.36
CA SER A 101 19.51 2.51 0.94
C SER A 101 18.02 2.65 0.63
N LYS A 102 17.17 1.79 1.19
CA LYS A 102 15.74 1.80 0.93
C LYS A 102 14.98 2.82 1.78
N HIS A 103 15.42 3.08 3.00
CA HIS A 103 14.76 4.04 3.88
C HIS A 103 14.79 5.45 3.28
N ALA A 104 15.95 5.88 2.79
CA ALA A 104 16.12 7.18 2.17
C ALA A 104 15.23 7.37 0.92
N VAL A 105 14.96 6.29 0.19
CA VAL A 105 14.24 6.35 -1.09
C VAL A 105 12.74 6.10 -0.94
N VAL A 106 12.34 5.09 -0.16
CA VAL A 106 10.96 4.63 -0.09
C VAL A 106 10.40 4.55 1.33
N GLY A 107 11.12 5.04 2.35
CA GLY A 107 10.71 4.94 3.75
C GLY A 107 10.63 3.50 4.26
N CYS A 108 11.62 2.65 3.92
CA CYS A 108 11.60 1.23 4.25
C CYS A 108 11.70 0.99 5.76
N GLU A 109 10.82 0.13 6.29
CA GLU A 109 10.76 -0.27 7.71
C GLU A 109 11.37 -1.66 7.97
N SER A 110 12.20 -2.17 7.07
CA SER A 110 12.93 -3.45 7.21
C SER A 110 12.04 -4.63 7.61
N CYS A 111 10.89 -4.76 6.97
CA CYS A 111 9.92 -5.82 7.26
C CYS A 111 10.37 -7.23 6.84
N GLY A 112 11.48 -7.36 6.11
CA GLY A 112 12.02 -8.64 5.65
C GLY A 112 11.38 -9.22 4.39
N GLN A 113 10.22 -8.74 3.98
CA GLN A 113 9.52 -9.17 2.76
C GLN A 113 9.23 -7.96 1.89
N CYS A 114 10.01 -7.78 0.81
CA CYS A 114 9.85 -6.62 -0.05
C CYS A 114 8.66 -6.82 -1.00
N ARG A 115 7.70 -5.87 -0.94
CA ARG A 115 6.48 -5.86 -1.76
C ARG A 115 6.40 -4.64 -2.67
N LEU A 116 7.53 -3.94 -2.85
CA LEU A 116 7.60 -2.69 -3.60
C LEU A 116 7.18 -2.84 -5.07
N GLY A 117 7.55 -3.92 -5.72
CA GLY A 117 7.13 -4.22 -7.10
C GLY A 117 5.62 -4.36 -7.25
N GLU A 118 4.93 -4.78 -6.19
CA GLU A 118 3.47 -4.96 -6.17
C GLU A 118 2.70 -3.71 -5.74
N THR A 119 3.40 -2.69 -5.26
CA THR A 119 2.81 -1.49 -4.66
C THR A 119 3.20 -0.20 -5.37
N LEU A 120 3.63 -0.29 -6.62
CA LEU A 120 4.14 0.86 -7.40
C LEU A 120 5.31 1.58 -6.69
N TYR A 121 6.15 0.82 -6.01
CA TYR A 121 7.30 1.29 -5.23
C TYR A 121 6.95 2.24 -4.06
N ILE A 122 5.71 2.15 -3.58
CA ILE A 122 5.27 2.82 -2.35
C ILE A 122 5.25 1.77 -1.24
N CYS A 123 6.10 1.93 -0.23
CA CYS A 123 6.22 0.94 0.84
C CYS A 123 4.92 0.85 1.67
N PRO A 124 4.25 -0.30 1.73
CA PRO A 124 3.01 -0.43 2.50
C PRO A 124 3.22 -0.35 4.02
N GLU A 125 4.43 -0.64 4.51
CA GLU A 125 4.76 -0.54 5.94
C GLU A 125 4.84 0.93 6.42
N THR A 126 4.88 1.91 5.52
CA THR A 126 4.81 3.32 5.90
C THR A 126 3.40 3.78 6.29
N CYS A 127 2.38 2.91 6.15
CA CYS A 127 1.06 3.15 6.71
C CYS A 127 1.12 2.96 8.24
N PRO A 128 0.82 3.98 9.06
CA PRO A 128 0.89 3.86 10.51
C PRO A 128 -0.12 2.86 11.10
N LYS A 129 -1.15 2.51 10.34
CA LYS A 129 -2.11 1.45 10.71
C LYS A 129 -1.74 0.06 10.20
N GLY A 130 -0.64 -0.10 9.46
CA GLY A 130 -0.25 -1.38 8.86
C GLY A 130 -1.18 -1.88 7.76
N LEU A 131 -2.02 -1.03 7.18
CA LEU A 131 -2.99 -1.40 6.16
C LEU A 131 -2.31 -1.44 4.78
N ALA A 132 -1.83 -2.60 4.34
CA ALA A 132 -1.16 -2.75 3.05
C ALA A 132 -2.12 -2.56 1.86
N ASN A 133 -3.36 -2.98 2.00
CA ASN A 133 -4.36 -2.99 0.93
C ASN A 133 -5.34 -1.81 0.95
N GLY A 134 -5.36 -1.01 2.03
CA GLY A 134 -6.36 0.06 2.18
C GLY A 134 -7.81 -0.45 2.09
N PRO A 135 -8.78 0.38 1.90
CA PRO A 135 -8.87 1.73 2.42
C PRO A 135 -9.06 1.72 3.95
N CYS A 136 -8.71 2.81 4.63
CA CYS A 136 -8.90 2.89 6.08
C CYS A 136 -10.06 3.82 6.51
N GLY A 137 -10.71 4.47 5.58
CA GLY A 137 -11.78 5.43 5.88
C GLY A 137 -11.34 6.75 6.55
N GLY A 138 -10.14 6.78 7.12
CA GLY A 138 -9.61 7.96 7.82
C GLY A 138 -8.83 8.94 6.95
N THR A 139 -8.77 8.70 5.63
CA THR A 139 -8.11 9.60 4.69
C THR A 139 -9.04 10.77 4.34
N SER A 140 -8.56 11.99 4.53
CA SER A 140 -9.26 13.22 4.15
C SER A 140 -8.35 14.11 3.33
N LEU A 141 -8.79 14.55 2.15
CA LEU A 141 -8.01 15.42 1.24
C LEU A 141 -6.57 14.92 0.98
N ASP A 142 -6.43 13.64 0.74
CA ASP A 142 -5.14 12.92 0.56
C ASP A 142 -4.25 12.84 1.81
N ARG A 143 -4.69 13.35 2.95
CA ARG A 143 -3.93 13.27 4.21
C ARG A 143 -4.36 12.07 5.04
N CYS A 144 -3.39 11.46 5.71
CA CYS A 144 -3.64 10.45 6.72
C CYS A 144 -4.40 11.06 7.91
N GLU A 145 -5.25 10.29 8.57
CA GLU A 145 -5.98 10.74 9.76
C GLU A 145 -5.05 11.17 10.92
N PHE A 146 -3.82 10.66 10.96
CA PHE A 146 -2.80 11.12 11.91
C PHE A 146 -2.28 12.52 11.60
N GLY A 147 -2.63 13.09 10.43
CA GLY A 147 -2.35 14.47 10.06
C GLY A 147 -0.89 14.79 9.69
N ASP A 148 0.05 13.90 10.02
CA ASP A 148 1.49 14.12 9.89
C ASP A 148 2.03 13.86 8.47
N ARG A 149 1.29 13.13 7.65
CA ARG A 149 1.73 12.66 6.34
C ARG A 149 0.61 12.58 5.31
N GLU A 150 1.00 12.44 4.05
CA GLU A 150 0.08 12.09 2.99
C GLU A 150 -0.30 10.61 3.08
N CYS A 151 -1.55 10.28 2.73
CA CYS A 151 -2.00 8.90 2.71
C CYS A 151 -1.31 8.12 1.59
N ILE A 152 -0.64 7.02 1.94
CA ILE A 152 0.08 6.19 0.96
C ILE A 152 -0.86 5.60 -0.10
N HIS A 153 -2.11 5.32 0.25
CA HIS A 153 -3.10 4.79 -0.68
C HIS A 153 -3.57 5.84 -1.68
N SER A 154 -3.66 7.11 -1.27
CA SER A 154 -3.93 8.23 -2.18
C SER A 154 -2.78 8.42 -3.17
N VAL A 155 -1.53 8.37 -2.68
CA VAL A 155 -0.34 8.41 -3.54
C VAL A 155 -0.32 7.25 -4.53
N LYS A 156 -0.57 6.03 -4.06
CA LYS A 156 -0.62 4.82 -4.87
C LYS A 156 -1.72 4.92 -5.95
N ALA A 157 -2.92 5.38 -5.59
CA ALA A 157 -4.04 5.49 -6.53
C ALA A 157 -3.77 6.51 -7.65
N ARG A 158 -3.26 7.71 -7.31
CA ARG A 158 -2.96 8.72 -8.33
C ARG A 158 -1.75 8.34 -9.20
N LEU A 159 -0.74 7.69 -8.63
CA LEU A 159 0.39 7.18 -9.39
C LEU A 159 -0.06 6.08 -10.36
N ALA A 160 -0.89 5.13 -9.90
CA ALA A 160 -1.47 4.09 -10.75
C ALA A 160 -2.24 4.66 -11.95
N LYS A 161 -3.01 5.73 -11.74
CA LYS A 161 -3.69 6.45 -12.83
C LYS A 161 -2.69 7.07 -13.80
N ALA A 162 -1.66 7.76 -13.28
CA ALA A 162 -0.68 8.46 -14.09
C ALA A 162 0.16 7.52 -14.97
N VAL A 163 0.47 6.31 -14.48
CA VAL A 163 1.28 5.32 -15.21
C VAL A 163 0.44 4.24 -15.89
N GLY A 164 -0.90 4.36 -15.90
CA GLY A 164 -1.79 3.43 -16.59
C GLY A 164 -1.92 2.05 -15.93
N GLN A 165 -1.55 1.91 -14.66
CA GLN A 165 -1.53 0.62 -13.93
C GLN A 165 -2.64 0.48 -12.88
N THR A 166 -3.83 0.98 -13.17
CA THR A 166 -4.96 0.91 -12.23
C THR A 166 -5.42 -0.52 -11.91
N LYS A 167 -5.15 -1.49 -12.79
CA LYS A 167 -5.47 -2.91 -12.56
C LYS A 167 -4.80 -3.47 -11.31
N ILE A 168 -3.57 -3.07 -11.02
CA ILE A 168 -2.82 -3.55 -9.85
C ILE A 168 -3.53 -3.24 -8.52
N LEU A 169 -4.36 -2.20 -8.50
CA LEU A 169 -5.13 -1.81 -7.31
C LEU A 169 -6.34 -2.70 -7.05
N LYS A 170 -6.83 -3.40 -8.08
CA LYS A 170 -8.07 -4.18 -8.04
C LYS A 170 -7.81 -5.68 -8.00
N GLU A 171 -6.79 -6.13 -8.70
CA GLU A 171 -6.57 -7.55 -8.98
C GLU A 171 -5.60 -8.22 -7.99
N LYS A 172 -4.79 -7.44 -7.28
CA LYS A 172 -3.73 -7.99 -6.44
C LYS A 172 -3.84 -7.54 -4.99
N LEU A 173 -4.08 -8.49 -4.11
CA LEU A 173 -3.96 -8.28 -2.67
C LEU A 173 -2.50 -8.41 -2.26
N ILE A 174 -2.03 -7.43 -1.52
CA ILE A 174 -0.68 -7.42 -0.96
C ILE A 174 -0.66 -8.34 0.27
N PRO A 175 0.19 -9.38 0.30
CA PRO A 175 0.24 -10.31 1.41
C PRO A 175 0.72 -9.63 2.69
N THR A 176 0.31 -10.17 3.82
CA THR A 176 0.82 -9.77 5.14
C THR A 176 2.25 -10.28 5.32
N VAL A 177 3.07 -9.50 6.01
CA VAL A 177 4.44 -9.92 6.34
C VAL A 177 4.42 -10.87 7.52
N SER A 178 5.01 -12.04 7.36
CA SER A 178 5.20 -12.99 8.47
C SER A 178 6.09 -12.38 9.55
N ILE A 179 5.73 -12.61 10.81
CA ILE A 179 6.55 -12.18 11.97
C ILE A 179 7.93 -12.84 11.91
N ALA A 180 8.03 -14.06 11.40
CA ALA A 180 9.28 -14.83 11.33
C ALA A 180 10.35 -14.16 10.44
N VAL A 181 9.96 -13.39 9.42
CA VAL A 181 10.91 -12.72 8.50
C VAL A 181 11.20 -11.27 8.91
N ARG A 182 10.46 -10.71 9.87
CA ARG A 182 10.72 -9.34 10.34
C ARG A 182 12.12 -9.22 10.96
N GLY A 183 12.82 -8.14 10.59
CA GLY A 183 14.21 -7.92 10.99
C GLY A 183 15.23 -8.80 10.26
N THR A 184 14.84 -9.40 9.14
CA THR A 184 15.75 -10.06 8.21
C THR A 184 15.92 -9.24 6.93
N SER A 185 16.93 -9.56 6.11
CA SER A 185 17.14 -8.87 4.84
C SER A 185 16.15 -9.37 3.78
N SER A 186 15.35 -8.45 3.24
CA SER A 186 14.45 -8.78 2.15
C SER A 186 15.18 -9.09 0.83
N TRP A 187 16.41 -8.62 0.65
CA TRP A 187 17.23 -8.99 -0.50
C TRP A 187 17.59 -10.47 -0.45
N LYS A 188 18.10 -10.95 0.71
CA LYS A 188 18.40 -12.37 0.87
C LYS A 188 17.15 -13.21 0.67
N ASN A 189 16.06 -12.85 1.34
CA ASN A 189 14.81 -13.59 1.26
C ASN A 189 14.28 -13.68 -0.18
N TRP A 190 14.34 -12.58 -0.94
CA TRP A 190 13.92 -12.57 -2.35
C TRP A 190 14.66 -13.58 -3.20
N TYR A 191 15.99 -13.64 -3.09
CA TYR A 191 16.78 -14.54 -3.93
C TYR A 191 16.74 -16.00 -3.47
N VAL A 192 16.55 -16.25 -2.17
CA VAL A 192 16.52 -17.61 -1.60
C VAL A 192 15.13 -18.22 -1.69
N GLU A 193 14.09 -17.46 -1.35
CA GLU A 193 12.69 -17.94 -1.37
C GLU A 193 12.13 -18.09 -2.79
N ALA A 194 12.57 -17.26 -3.74
CA ALA A 194 12.16 -17.41 -5.15
C ALA A 194 12.72 -18.68 -5.84
N ALA A 195 13.33 -19.57 -5.08
CA ALA A 195 13.88 -20.85 -5.54
C ALA A 195 12.99 -22.05 -5.18
N GLY A 196 11.85 -21.83 -4.47
CA GLY A 196 10.89 -22.87 -4.08
C GLY A 196 9.69 -22.94 -5.01
#